data_c31d7cc49b630ad2a1cb368ad4ebc560
#
_entry.id   c31d7cc49b630ad2a1cb368ad4ebc560
#
_cell.length_a   1.000
_cell.length_b   1.000
_cell.length_c   1.000
_cell.angle_alpha   90.00
_cell.angle_beta   90.00
_cell.angle_gamma   90.00
#
_symmetry.space_group_name_H-M   'P 1'
#
loop_
_entity.id
_entity.type
_entity.pdbx_description
1 polymer ?
#
loop_
_entity_poly.entity_id
_entity_poly.type
_entity_poly.pdbx_seq_one_letter_code
_entity_poly.pdbx_strand_id
1 'polypeptide(L)'
;ADIRQVPMDGSVTPEDFYRKVNDEAVPRFFAAAREAGVRRAVYIGTFYPQVASHRIGECPYVTSRSNTDEAVRAMSSDSFTVCSLNLPFVMGHIPGLDIPHIGALVAYASGALSELPVFAPKGGTNHITSHAVAQATLAALDHGESGRAYLLGDENYSWKEYLELWFEAAGNPQTLEVREDDHPLLPNVIMFAGPGATVSYKPEAVEELAYDRHQIKATINTLVKAYSEA
;
A
#
# COMPACT_ATOMS: atom_id res chain seq x y z
N ALA A 1 -3.94 1.49 9.98
CA ALA A 1 -4.11 0.39 9.04
C ALA A 1 -3.44 -0.86 9.58
N ASP A 2 -4.10 -1.97 9.52
CA ASP A 2 -3.50 -3.20 10.00
C ASP A 2 -2.64 -3.84 8.91
N ILE A 3 -1.36 -3.95 9.18
CA ILE A 3 -0.37 -4.62 8.33
C ILE A 3 -0.12 -6.06 8.77
N ARG A 4 -0.79 -6.53 9.84
CA ARG A 4 -0.63 -7.89 10.33
C ARG A 4 -1.27 -8.86 9.35
N GLN A 5 -0.60 -9.96 9.14
CA GLN A 5 -1.14 -11.05 8.34
C GLN A 5 -2.08 -11.90 9.19
N VAL A 6 -3.08 -12.47 8.54
CA VAL A 6 -3.92 -13.49 9.17
C VAL A 6 -3.02 -14.62 9.65
N PRO A 7 -3.16 -15.09 10.92
CA PRO A 7 -2.38 -16.22 11.41
C PRO A 7 -2.55 -17.45 10.52
N MET A 8 -1.42 -18.04 10.11
CA MET A 8 -1.43 -19.20 9.22
C MET A 8 -1.70 -20.53 9.94
N ASP A 9 -1.82 -20.51 11.26
CA ASP A 9 -2.10 -21.67 12.10
C ASP A 9 -3.59 -22.07 12.12
N GLY A 10 -4.44 -21.33 11.40
CA GLY A 10 -5.88 -21.57 11.35
C GLY A 10 -6.65 -21.20 12.62
N SER A 11 -6.01 -20.50 13.57
CA SER A 11 -6.64 -20.09 14.83
C SER A 11 -7.77 -19.07 14.65
N VAL A 12 -7.80 -18.37 13.53
CA VAL A 12 -8.82 -17.38 13.20
C VAL A 12 -9.06 -17.36 11.68
N THR A 13 -10.30 -17.17 11.26
CA THR A 13 -10.63 -16.99 9.84
C THR A 13 -10.19 -15.62 9.34
N PRO A 14 -9.89 -15.44 8.03
CA PRO A 14 -9.59 -14.12 7.46
C PRO A 14 -10.71 -13.10 7.73
N GLU A 15 -11.98 -13.51 7.63
CA GLU A 15 -13.14 -12.67 7.89
C GLU A 15 -13.17 -12.17 9.33
N ASP A 16 -13.01 -13.06 10.30
CA ASP A 16 -13.01 -12.70 11.73
C ASP A 16 -11.81 -11.85 12.11
N PHE A 17 -10.64 -12.17 11.53
CA PHE A 17 -9.42 -11.40 11.76
C PHE A 17 -9.60 -9.95 11.27
N TYR A 18 -9.95 -9.76 9.99
CA TYR A 18 -10.09 -8.42 9.44
C TYR A 18 -11.27 -7.64 10.02
N ARG A 19 -12.39 -8.30 10.32
CA ARG A 19 -13.50 -7.69 11.05
C ARG A 19 -13.03 -7.10 12.37
N LYS A 20 -12.31 -7.88 13.17
CA LYS A 20 -11.84 -7.44 14.50
C LYS A 20 -10.82 -6.30 14.43
N VAL A 21 -9.84 -6.41 13.52
CA VAL A 21 -8.71 -5.47 13.47
C VAL A 21 -9.00 -4.22 12.63
N ASN A 22 -9.89 -4.29 11.65
CA ASN A 22 -10.29 -3.17 10.82
C ASN A 22 -11.67 -2.65 11.18
N ASP A 23 -12.75 -3.43 10.99
CA ASP A 23 -14.13 -2.93 11.10
C ASP A 23 -14.50 -2.51 12.52
N GLU A 24 -13.92 -3.15 13.55
CA GLU A 24 -14.22 -2.82 14.95
C GLU A 24 -13.16 -1.89 15.58
N ALA A 25 -11.87 -2.24 15.46
CA ALA A 25 -10.82 -1.53 16.20
C ALA A 25 -10.56 -0.13 15.63
N VAL A 26 -10.53 0.03 14.32
CA VAL A 26 -10.22 1.33 13.69
C VAL A 26 -11.33 2.34 13.93
N PRO A 27 -12.63 2.07 13.67
CA PRO A 27 -13.70 3.03 14.00
C PRO A 27 -13.75 3.38 15.48
N ARG A 28 -13.52 2.42 16.38
CA ARG A 28 -13.44 2.73 17.83
C ARG A 28 -12.32 3.69 18.18
N PHE A 29 -11.15 3.55 17.52
CA PHE A 29 -10.04 4.50 17.70
C PHE A 29 -10.44 5.92 17.27
N PHE A 30 -11.06 6.08 16.09
CA PHE A 30 -11.50 7.39 15.61
C PHE A 30 -12.62 7.98 16.47
N ALA A 31 -13.54 7.16 16.97
CA ALA A 31 -14.57 7.59 17.91
C ALA A 31 -13.94 8.13 19.21
N ALA A 32 -12.99 7.41 19.79
CA ALA A 32 -12.27 7.84 20.98
C ALA A 32 -11.46 9.13 20.74
N ALA A 33 -10.83 9.27 19.57
CA ALA A 33 -10.13 10.51 19.21
C ALA A 33 -11.10 11.71 19.15
N ARG A 34 -12.28 11.53 18.54
CA ARG A 34 -13.34 12.56 18.50
C ARG A 34 -13.81 12.93 19.91
N GLU A 35 -14.08 11.94 20.77
CA GLU A 35 -14.47 12.16 22.17
C GLU A 35 -13.39 12.88 22.99
N ALA A 36 -12.11 12.62 22.69
CA ALA A 36 -10.97 13.31 23.28
C ALA A 36 -10.76 14.75 22.75
N GLY A 37 -11.62 15.24 21.87
CA GLY A 37 -11.56 16.62 21.35
C GLY A 37 -10.64 16.82 20.15
N VAL A 38 -10.17 15.75 19.48
CA VAL A 38 -9.50 15.84 18.19
C VAL A 38 -10.47 16.43 17.17
N ARG A 39 -10.06 17.45 16.44
CA ARG A 39 -10.91 18.12 15.45
C ARG A 39 -10.66 17.71 14.02
N ARG A 40 -9.45 17.22 13.71
CA ARG A 40 -9.09 16.74 12.37
C ARG A 40 -8.32 15.43 12.47
N ALA A 41 -8.66 14.50 11.62
CA ALA A 41 -8.00 13.20 11.52
C ALA A 41 -7.93 12.73 10.07
N VAL A 42 -6.94 11.91 9.77
CA VAL A 42 -6.78 11.27 8.46
C VAL A 42 -6.70 9.76 8.66
N TYR A 43 -7.55 9.04 7.95
CA TYR A 43 -7.50 7.59 7.90
C TYR A 43 -6.58 7.15 6.74
N ILE A 44 -5.60 6.36 7.05
CA ILE A 44 -4.74 5.74 6.02
C ILE A 44 -5.40 4.45 5.57
N GLY A 45 -6.07 4.54 4.44
CA GLY A 45 -6.82 3.47 3.80
C GLY A 45 -6.02 2.67 2.78
N THR A 46 -6.73 1.92 1.96
CA THR A 46 -6.19 1.21 0.80
C THR A 46 -7.04 1.49 -0.43
N PHE A 47 -6.41 1.51 -1.58
CA PHE A 47 -7.04 1.80 -2.87
C PHE A 47 -8.01 0.71 -3.36
N TYR A 48 -7.89 -0.53 -2.87
CA TYR A 48 -8.62 -1.68 -3.39
C TYR A 48 -10.14 -1.50 -3.46
N PRO A 49 -10.85 -0.93 -2.47
CA PRO A 49 -12.28 -0.71 -2.59
C PRO A 49 -12.68 0.17 -3.78
N GLN A 50 -11.82 1.13 -4.16
CA GLN A 50 -12.10 2.05 -5.28
C GLN A 50 -11.71 1.46 -6.64
N VAL A 51 -10.60 0.70 -6.73
CA VAL A 51 -10.03 0.22 -8.00
C VAL A 51 -10.38 -1.25 -8.32
N ALA A 52 -10.83 -2.00 -7.33
CA ALA A 52 -11.23 -3.41 -7.43
C ALA A 52 -12.53 -3.65 -6.64
N SER A 53 -13.53 -2.79 -6.82
CA SER A 53 -14.80 -2.82 -6.09
C SER A 53 -15.57 -4.14 -6.23
N HIS A 54 -15.36 -4.87 -7.33
CA HIS A 54 -15.92 -6.22 -7.54
C HIS A 54 -15.43 -7.23 -6.48
N ARG A 55 -14.33 -6.95 -5.79
CA ARG A 55 -13.81 -7.81 -4.72
C ARG A 55 -14.50 -7.59 -3.37
N ILE A 56 -15.32 -6.56 -3.23
CA ILE A 56 -16.14 -6.32 -2.04
C ILE A 56 -17.19 -7.43 -1.94
N GLY A 57 -17.27 -8.10 -0.79
CA GLY A 57 -18.10 -9.28 -0.57
C GLY A 57 -17.43 -10.60 -0.95
N GLU A 58 -16.36 -10.59 -1.76
CA GLU A 58 -15.62 -11.79 -2.15
C GLU A 58 -14.27 -11.94 -1.42
N CYS A 59 -13.58 -10.82 -1.20
CA CYS A 59 -12.28 -10.79 -0.51
C CYS A 59 -12.44 -10.16 0.87
N PRO A 60 -12.23 -10.91 1.95
CA PRO A 60 -12.41 -10.42 3.33
C PRO A 60 -11.60 -9.16 3.63
N TYR A 61 -10.37 -9.08 3.12
CA TYR A 61 -9.53 -7.89 3.27
C TYR A 61 -10.16 -6.66 2.60
N VAL A 62 -10.52 -6.75 1.32
CA VAL A 62 -11.11 -5.62 0.57
C VAL A 62 -12.43 -5.19 1.18
N THR A 63 -13.27 -6.15 1.58
CA THR A 63 -14.56 -5.91 2.23
C THR A 63 -14.37 -5.14 3.54
N SER A 64 -13.50 -5.62 4.42
CA SER A 64 -13.27 -4.96 5.71
C SER A 64 -12.67 -3.56 5.54
N ARG A 65 -11.79 -3.38 4.56
CA ARG A 65 -11.20 -2.05 4.28
C ARG A 65 -12.24 -1.06 3.73
N SER A 66 -13.20 -1.53 2.92
CA SER A 66 -14.34 -0.73 2.48
C SER A 66 -15.22 -0.30 3.66
N ASN A 67 -15.64 -1.27 4.48
CA ASN A 67 -16.47 -1.00 5.66
C ASN A 67 -15.80 -0.01 6.61
N THR A 68 -14.50 -0.19 6.86
CA THR A 68 -13.73 0.68 7.74
C THR A 68 -13.64 2.11 7.20
N ASP A 69 -13.33 2.26 5.92
CA ASP A 69 -13.23 3.56 5.25
C ASP A 69 -14.56 4.32 5.34
N GLU A 70 -15.67 3.66 5.03
CA GLU A 70 -17.02 4.23 5.11
C GLU A 70 -17.38 4.60 6.54
N ALA A 71 -17.16 3.71 7.51
CA ALA A 71 -17.48 3.94 8.92
C ALA A 71 -16.69 5.12 9.51
N VAL A 72 -15.40 5.24 9.18
CA VAL A 72 -14.56 6.35 9.66
C VAL A 72 -15.00 7.67 9.03
N ARG A 73 -15.21 7.72 7.72
CA ARG A 73 -15.64 8.94 7.02
C ARG A 73 -17.04 9.41 7.44
N ALA A 74 -17.94 8.47 7.76
CA ALA A 74 -19.26 8.77 8.29
C ALA A 74 -19.26 9.46 9.67
N MET A 75 -18.11 9.46 10.38
CA MET A 75 -17.97 10.21 11.65
C MET A 75 -17.78 11.72 11.46
N SER A 76 -17.63 12.18 10.22
CA SER A 76 -17.45 13.60 9.89
C SER A 76 -18.62 14.44 10.40
N SER A 77 -18.31 15.59 10.99
CA SER A 77 -19.28 16.58 11.50
C SER A 77 -18.63 17.97 11.53
N ASP A 78 -19.39 18.99 11.90
CA ASP A 78 -18.87 20.37 12.05
C ASP A 78 -17.72 20.46 13.06
N SER A 79 -17.68 19.56 14.04
CA SER A 79 -16.66 19.54 15.10
C SER A 79 -15.55 18.51 14.90
N PHE A 80 -15.69 17.60 13.94
CA PHE A 80 -14.72 16.55 13.65
C PHE A 80 -14.60 16.31 12.15
N THR A 81 -13.54 16.82 11.56
CA THR A 81 -13.20 16.58 10.15
C THR A 81 -12.38 15.29 10.04
N VAL A 82 -12.84 14.34 9.25
CA VAL A 82 -12.07 13.15 8.91
C VAL A 82 -12.18 12.83 7.42
N CYS A 83 -11.07 12.57 6.78
CA CYS A 83 -10.99 12.07 5.41
C CYS A 83 -10.12 10.82 5.36
N SER A 84 -10.17 10.09 4.26
CA SER A 84 -9.30 8.94 4.03
C SER A 84 -8.34 9.16 2.85
N LEU A 85 -7.12 8.68 3.01
CA LEU A 85 -6.11 8.57 1.97
C LEU A 85 -5.97 7.09 1.59
N ASN A 86 -6.50 6.72 0.44
CA ASN A 86 -6.52 5.34 -0.03
C ASN A 86 -5.28 5.08 -0.89
N LEU A 87 -4.33 4.36 -0.29
CA LEU A 87 -2.97 4.18 -0.80
C LEU A 87 -2.86 2.94 -1.67
N PRO A 88 -2.09 3.02 -2.78
CA PRO A 88 -1.66 1.85 -3.55
C PRO A 88 -0.48 1.13 -2.87
N PHE A 89 0.40 0.54 -3.66
CA PHE A 89 1.60 -0.12 -3.17
C PHE A 89 2.63 0.93 -2.72
N VAL A 90 2.81 1.05 -1.40
CA VAL A 90 3.70 2.05 -0.80
C VAL A 90 5.12 1.50 -0.69
N MET A 91 6.11 2.29 -1.12
CA MET A 91 7.52 1.97 -0.96
C MET A 91 8.28 3.13 -0.34
N GLY A 92 9.26 2.80 0.49
CA GLY A 92 10.05 3.82 1.14
C GLY A 92 10.97 3.27 2.20
N HIS A 93 11.78 4.16 2.74
CA HIS A 93 12.76 3.87 3.79
C HIS A 93 12.50 4.77 4.98
N ILE A 94 12.58 4.18 6.16
CA ILE A 94 12.59 4.90 7.44
C ILE A 94 13.95 4.62 8.08
N PRO A 95 14.83 5.63 8.23
CA PRO A 95 16.15 5.44 8.83
C PRO A 95 16.06 4.74 10.19
N GLY A 96 16.85 3.68 10.37
CA GLY A 96 16.87 2.90 11.61
C GLY A 96 15.75 1.84 11.73
N LEU A 97 14.85 1.74 10.75
CA LEU A 97 13.87 0.67 10.67
C LEU A 97 14.25 -0.31 9.55
N ASP A 98 14.55 -1.53 9.93
CA ASP A 98 14.68 -2.61 8.94
C ASP A 98 13.31 -3.03 8.42
N ILE A 99 13.19 -3.10 7.08
CA ILE A 99 12.00 -3.57 6.37
C ILE A 99 12.38 -4.86 5.62
N PRO A 100 12.13 -6.04 6.20
CA PRO A 100 12.62 -7.31 5.66
C PRO A 100 12.25 -7.56 4.19
N HIS A 101 11.07 -7.12 3.76
CA HIS A 101 10.64 -7.23 2.37
C HIS A 101 11.54 -6.43 1.41
N ILE A 102 11.96 -5.24 1.81
CA ILE A 102 12.88 -4.40 1.00
C ILE A 102 14.26 -5.06 0.94
N GLY A 103 14.78 -5.51 2.08
CA GLY A 103 16.04 -6.26 2.12
C GLY A 103 16.04 -7.50 1.21
N ALA A 104 14.93 -8.25 1.21
CA ALA A 104 14.74 -9.40 0.34
C ALA A 104 14.71 -9.02 -1.16
N LEU A 105 14.06 -7.91 -1.53
CA LEU A 105 14.07 -7.40 -2.91
C LEU A 105 15.48 -6.99 -3.36
N VAL A 106 16.24 -6.32 -2.49
CA VAL A 106 17.64 -5.95 -2.77
C VAL A 106 18.50 -7.19 -2.93
N ALA A 107 18.39 -8.17 -2.03
CA ALA A 107 19.13 -9.42 -2.11
C ALA A 107 18.78 -10.23 -3.37
N TYR A 108 17.51 -10.26 -3.75
CA TYR A 108 17.04 -10.90 -4.97
C TYR A 108 17.61 -10.20 -6.22
N ALA A 109 17.47 -8.90 -6.31
CA ALA A 109 17.93 -8.12 -7.44
C ALA A 109 19.45 -8.12 -7.62
N SER A 110 20.22 -8.15 -6.52
CA SER A 110 21.68 -8.28 -6.57
C SER A 110 22.19 -9.70 -6.91
N GLY A 111 21.28 -10.71 -6.92
CA GLY A 111 21.65 -12.12 -7.15
C GLY A 111 22.13 -12.86 -5.90
N ALA A 112 22.00 -12.26 -4.70
CA ALA A 112 22.38 -12.92 -3.44
C ALA A 112 21.43 -14.08 -3.06
N LEU A 113 20.19 -14.10 -3.58
CA LEU A 113 19.22 -15.20 -3.42
C LEU A 113 19.25 -16.10 -4.68
N SER A 114 20.39 -16.68 -5.00
CA SER A 114 20.61 -17.46 -6.21
C SER A 114 19.78 -18.75 -6.32
N GLU A 115 19.22 -19.22 -5.21
CA GLU A 115 18.29 -20.36 -5.16
C GLU A 115 16.87 -20.01 -5.62
N LEU A 116 16.51 -18.72 -5.65
CA LEU A 116 15.19 -18.30 -6.12
C LEU A 116 15.16 -18.14 -7.65
N PRO A 117 14.08 -18.59 -8.30
CA PRO A 117 13.94 -18.41 -9.74
C PRO A 117 13.77 -16.92 -10.07
N VAL A 118 14.44 -16.46 -11.14
CA VAL A 118 14.37 -15.07 -11.60
C VAL A 118 13.29 -14.94 -12.67
N PHE A 119 12.17 -14.29 -12.32
CA PHE A 119 11.06 -14.00 -13.23
C PHE A 119 10.22 -12.86 -12.63
N ALA A 120 9.19 -12.39 -13.35
CA ALA A 120 8.20 -11.47 -12.83
C ALA A 120 6.81 -12.14 -12.84
N PRO A 121 5.98 -11.96 -11.81
CA PRO A 121 4.61 -12.44 -11.89
C PRO A 121 3.82 -11.59 -12.88
N LYS A 122 2.75 -12.16 -13.44
CA LYS A 122 1.79 -11.44 -14.28
C LYS A 122 1.08 -10.35 -13.47
N GLY A 123 0.69 -9.26 -14.14
CA GLY A 123 -0.07 -8.17 -13.54
C GLY A 123 0.80 -6.95 -13.21
N GLY A 124 0.27 -6.11 -12.34
CA GLY A 124 0.92 -4.86 -11.95
C GLY A 124 0.02 -3.98 -11.09
N THR A 125 0.56 -2.88 -10.58
CA THR A 125 -0.21 -1.97 -9.75
C THR A 125 0.31 -0.53 -9.84
N ASN A 126 -0.45 0.39 -9.24
CA ASN A 126 0.05 1.72 -8.97
C ASN A 126 0.96 1.70 -7.73
N HIS A 127 1.99 2.53 -7.75
CA HIS A 127 2.95 2.68 -6.67
C HIS A 127 2.96 4.12 -6.17
N ILE A 128 3.35 4.33 -4.92
CA ILE A 128 3.56 5.64 -4.31
C ILE A 128 4.72 5.56 -3.31
N THR A 129 5.46 6.65 -3.14
CA THR A 129 6.52 6.70 -2.12
C THR A 129 5.96 7.04 -0.75
N SER A 130 6.60 6.53 0.32
CA SER A 130 6.26 6.92 1.70
C SER A 130 6.43 8.42 1.94
N HIS A 131 7.35 9.08 1.22
CA HIS A 131 7.53 10.54 1.26
C HIS A 131 6.29 11.26 0.72
N ALA A 132 5.81 10.88 -0.46
CA ALA A 132 4.58 11.44 -1.04
C ALA A 132 3.35 11.20 -0.15
N VAL A 133 3.26 10.01 0.47
CA VAL A 133 2.21 9.72 1.46
C VAL A 133 2.29 10.67 2.65
N ALA A 134 3.48 10.95 3.18
CA ALA A 134 3.66 11.89 4.29
C ALA A 134 3.25 13.32 3.90
N GLN A 135 3.65 13.79 2.72
CA GLN A 135 3.23 15.09 2.20
C GLN A 135 1.71 15.18 2.07
N ALA A 136 1.08 14.21 1.42
CA ALA A 136 -0.37 14.15 1.27
C ALA A 136 -1.11 14.07 2.62
N THR A 137 -0.54 13.36 3.61
CA THR A 137 -1.11 13.28 4.95
C THR A 137 -1.09 14.62 5.66
N LEU A 138 0.01 15.37 5.58
CA LEU A 138 0.12 16.71 6.16
C LEU A 138 -0.87 17.67 5.50
N ALA A 139 -0.95 17.68 4.17
CA ALA A 139 -1.92 18.49 3.43
C ALA A 139 -3.37 18.14 3.79
N ALA A 140 -3.70 16.85 3.88
CA ALA A 140 -5.03 16.40 4.27
C ALA A 140 -5.39 16.77 5.72
N LEU A 141 -4.41 16.76 6.64
CA LEU A 141 -4.60 17.26 8.00
C LEU A 141 -4.84 18.78 8.04
N ASP A 142 -4.26 19.53 7.12
CA ASP A 142 -4.43 20.99 7.05
C ASP A 142 -5.77 21.36 6.39
N HIS A 143 -6.04 20.86 5.20
CA HIS A 143 -7.18 21.30 4.38
C HIS A 143 -8.00 20.19 3.71
N GLY A 144 -7.76 18.90 4.03
CA GLY A 144 -8.54 17.81 3.46
C GLY A 144 -10.04 17.96 3.68
N GLU A 145 -10.82 17.64 2.65
CA GLU A 145 -12.28 17.74 2.66
C GLU A 145 -12.91 16.69 3.58
N SER A 146 -13.82 17.15 4.44
CA SER A 146 -14.51 16.29 5.42
C SER A 146 -15.33 15.20 4.73
N GLY A 147 -15.16 13.94 5.14
CA GLY A 147 -15.90 12.80 4.61
C GLY A 147 -15.41 12.29 3.25
N ARG A 148 -14.39 12.92 2.64
CA ARG A 148 -13.88 12.52 1.33
C ARG A 148 -12.93 11.33 1.42
N ALA A 149 -12.99 10.45 0.41
CA ALA A 149 -12.02 9.40 0.15
C ALA A 149 -11.10 9.82 -1.02
N TYR A 150 -9.83 10.03 -0.74
CA TYR A 150 -8.83 10.39 -1.73
C TYR A 150 -8.12 9.15 -2.28
N LEU A 151 -8.22 8.92 -3.58
CA LEU A 151 -7.45 7.87 -4.26
C LEU A 151 -6.06 8.39 -4.59
N LEU A 152 -5.07 8.05 -3.77
CA LEU A 152 -3.68 8.44 -4.00
C LEU A 152 -2.97 7.50 -4.97
N GLY A 153 -1.86 7.97 -5.53
CA GLY A 153 -1.01 7.17 -6.39
C GLY A 153 0.07 8.01 -7.05
N ASP A 154 1.02 7.34 -7.67
CA ASP A 154 2.06 8.00 -8.45
C ASP A 154 2.21 7.34 -9.83
N GLU A 155 2.90 6.22 -9.94
CA GLU A 155 3.24 5.60 -11.21
C GLU A 155 2.67 4.18 -11.29
N ASN A 156 2.17 3.82 -12.47
CA ASN A 156 1.67 2.47 -12.76
C ASN A 156 2.83 1.65 -13.35
N TYR A 157 3.14 0.52 -12.73
CA TYR A 157 4.11 -0.44 -13.24
C TYR A 157 3.50 -1.84 -13.32
N SER A 158 3.78 -2.57 -14.38
CA SER A 158 3.71 -4.03 -14.33
C SER A 158 4.72 -4.56 -13.31
N TRP A 159 4.48 -5.75 -12.76
CA TRP A 159 5.46 -6.36 -11.85
C TRP A 159 6.81 -6.62 -12.54
N LYS A 160 6.78 -6.84 -13.86
CA LYS A 160 7.99 -6.92 -14.67
C LYS A 160 8.80 -5.62 -14.63
N GLU A 161 8.19 -4.51 -15.02
CA GLU A 161 8.84 -3.19 -14.99
C GLU A 161 9.33 -2.83 -13.59
N TYR A 162 8.48 -3.07 -12.57
CA TYR A 162 8.85 -2.82 -11.19
C TYR A 162 10.09 -3.61 -10.74
N LEU A 163 10.14 -4.91 -10.99
CA LEU A 163 11.29 -5.74 -10.63
C LEU A 163 12.53 -5.38 -11.45
N GLU A 164 12.39 -5.09 -12.75
CA GLU A 164 13.50 -4.66 -13.61
C GLU A 164 14.17 -3.38 -13.09
N LEU A 165 13.40 -2.44 -12.48
CA LEU A 165 13.98 -1.27 -11.82
C LEU A 165 14.88 -1.64 -10.63
N TRP A 166 14.51 -2.68 -9.85
CA TRP A 166 15.34 -3.16 -8.75
C TRP A 166 16.63 -3.80 -9.26
N PHE A 167 16.54 -4.64 -10.31
CA PHE A 167 17.70 -5.25 -10.95
C PHE A 167 18.65 -4.22 -11.56
N GLU A 168 18.10 -3.17 -12.22
CA GLU A 168 18.90 -2.06 -12.74
C GLU A 168 19.63 -1.32 -11.60
N ALA A 169 18.92 -0.97 -10.54
CA ALA A 169 19.46 -0.26 -9.38
C ALA A 169 20.54 -1.07 -8.63
N ALA A 170 20.39 -2.40 -8.56
CA ALA A 170 21.35 -3.29 -7.95
C ALA A 170 22.62 -3.56 -8.81
N GLY A 171 22.70 -2.96 -10.01
CA GLY A 171 23.83 -3.17 -10.94
C GLY A 171 23.83 -4.54 -11.64
N ASN A 172 22.70 -5.25 -11.62
CA ASN A 172 22.51 -6.56 -12.24
C ASN A 172 21.30 -6.53 -13.21
N PRO A 173 21.31 -5.70 -14.26
CA PRO A 173 20.16 -5.52 -15.12
C PRO A 173 19.74 -6.82 -15.81
N GLN A 174 18.47 -7.17 -15.68
CA GLN A 174 17.85 -8.35 -16.25
C GLN A 174 16.64 -7.95 -17.11
N THR A 175 16.36 -8.74 -18.14
CA THR A 175 15.06 -8.72 -18.82
C THR A 175 14.27 -9.93 -18.33
N LEU A 176 13.22 -9.65 -17.53
CA LEU A 176 12.50 -10.72 -16.85
C LEU A 176 11.44 -11.36 -17.75
N GLU A 177 11.33 -12.68 -17.67
CA GLU A 177 10.19 -13.42 -18.22
C GLU A 177 8.96 -13.17 -17.32
N VAL A 178 7.78 -12.99 -17.91
CA VAL A 178 6.52 -12.94 -17.16
C VAL A 178 5.95 -14.35 -17.04
N ARG A 179 5.63 -14.76 -15.81
CA ARG A 179 5.04 -16.08 -15.51
C ARG A 179 3.75 -15.94 -14.72
N GLU A 180 2.92 -16.97 -14.76
CA GLU A 180 1.71 -17.08 -13.94
C GLU A 180 1.97 -17.79 -12.60
N ASP A 181 3.20 -18.23 -12.38
CA ASP A 181 3.63 -18.87 -11.13
C ASP A 181 3.58 -17.88 -9.96
N ASP A 182 3.35 -18.43 -8.76
CA ASP A 182 3.42 -17.64 -7.53
C ASP A 182 4.86 -17.18 -7.27
N HIS A 183 5.02 -15.88 -7.10
CA HIS A 183 6.36 -15.29 -6.97
C HIS A 183 6.79 -15.23 -5.49
N PRO A 184 7.99 -15.69 -5.13
CA PRO A 184 8.41 -15.81 -3.73
C PRO A 184 8.42 -14.49 -2.96
N LEU A 185 8.64 -13.36 -3.62
CA LEU A 185 8.68 -12.03 -2.99
C LEU A 185 7.43 -11.18 -3.27
N LEU A 186 6.60 -11.56 -4.23
CA LEU A 186 5.35 -10.90 -4.59
C LEU A 186 4.23 -11.96 -4.70
N PRO A 187 3.92 -12.66 -3.59
CA PRO A 187 3.01 -13.80 -3.63
C PRO A 187 1.56 -13.39 -3.90
N ASN A 188 0.81 -14.28 -4.56
CA ASN A 188 -0.59 -14.06 -4.91
C ASN A 188 -1.47 -13.70 -3.70
N VAL A 189 -1.10 -14.14 -2.49
CA VAL A 189 -1.84 -13.86 -1.26
C VAL A 189 -1.92 -12.36 -0.90
N ILE A 190 -1.02 -11.54 -1.41
CA ILE A 190 -1.06 -10.08 -1.22
C ILE A 190 -1.68 -9.34 -2.42
N MET A 191 -2.05 -10.05 -3.47
CA MET A 191 -2.65 -9.48 -4.69
C MET A 191 -4.18 -9.44 -4.56
N PHE A 192 -4.71 -8.53 -3.74
CA PHE A 192 -6.12 -8.50 -3.37
C PHE A 192 -7.08 -8.12 -4.51
N ALA A 193 -6.58 -7.54 -5.60
CA ALA A 193 -7.36 -7.39 -6.84
C ALA A 193 -7.54 -8.70 -7.61
N GLY A 194 -6.79 -9.74 -7.24
CA GLY A 194 -6.76 -11.07 -7.83
C GLY A 194 -5.40 -11.39 -8.46
N PRO A 195 -5.01 -12.68 -8.49
CA PRO A 195 -3.76 -13.11 -9.13
C PRO A 195 -3.69 -12.66 -10.59
N GLY A 196 -2.55 -12.12 -11.00
CA GLY A 196 -2.32 -11.65 -12.36
C GLY A 196 -3.08 -10.36 -12.76
N ALA A 197 -3.85 -9.77 -11.84
CA ALA A 197 -4.56 -8.52 -12.12
C ALA A 197 -3.60 -7.35 -12.33
N THR A 198 -3.97 -6.47 -13.26
CA THR A 198 -3.30 -5.17 -13.45
C THR A 198 -4.22 -4.07 -12.95
N VAL A 199 -3.76 -3.32 -11.96
CA VAL A 199 -4.47 -2.16 -11.42
C VAL A 199 -3.74 -0.88 -11.84
N SER A 200 -4.33 -0.17 -12.79
CA SER A 200 -3.75 1.07 -13.35
C SER A 200 -4.78 2.19 -13.31
N TYR A 201 -4.40 3.33 -12.77
CA TYR A 201 -5.27 4.52 -12.70
C TYR A 201 -4.44 5.81 -12.64
N LYS A 202 -5.13 6.93 -12.85
CA LYS A 202 -4.57 8.27 -12.65
C LYS A 202 -5.05 8.77 -11.28
N PRO A 203 -4.15 9.18 -10.37
CA PRO A 203 -4.55 9.76 -9.08
C PRO A 203 -5.26 11.11 -9.30
N GLU A 204 -6.25 11.42 -8.46
CA GLU A 204 -7.14 12.56 -8.68
C GLU A 204 -6.71 13.82 -7.92
N ALA A 205 -6.14 13.68 -6.72
CA ALA A 205 -5.94 14.79 -5.79
C ALA A 205 -4.48 15.26 -5.68
N VAL A 206 -3.67 15.08 -6.71
CA VAL A 206 -2.22 15.40 -6.67
C VAL A 206 -1.96 16.88 -6.38
N GLU A 207 -2.65 17.77 -7.10
CA GLU A 207 -2.46 19.22 -6.94
C GLU A 207 -3.06 19.71 -5.61
N GLU A 208 -4.21 19.19 -5.22
CA GLU A 208 -4.90 19.55 -3.97
C GLU A 208 -4.08 19.15 -2.74
N LEU A 209 -3.51 17.96 -2.73
CA LEU A 209 -2.71 17.44 -1.61
C LEU A 209 -1.20 17.69 -1.79
N ALA A 210 -0.80 18.34 -2.88
CA ALA A 210 0.54 18.88 -3.16
C ALA A 210 1.69 17.90 -2.84
N TYR A 211 1.58 16.65 -3.25
CA TYR A 211 2.63 15.65 -3.04
C TYR A 211 3.44 15.37 -4.32
N ASP A 212 4.72 15.04 -4.12
CA ASP A 212 5.67 14.77 -5.20
C ASP A 212 5.32 13.49 -5.96
N ARG A 213 5.59 13.49 -7.26
CA ARG A 213 5.38 12.37 -8.18
C ARG A 213 6.66 12.01 -8.93
N HIS A 214 6.62 10.87 -9.63
CA HIS A 214 7.72 10.36 -10.47
C HIS A 214 9.01 10.11 -9.67
N GLN A 215 8.85 9.64 -8.43
CA GLN A 215 9.95 9.38 -7.52
C GLN A 215 10.24 7.89 -7.31
N ILE A 216 9.51 6.99 -7.97
CA ILE A 216 9.63 5.54 -7.73
C ILE A 216 11.04 5.04 -8.04
N LYS A 217 11.56 5.32 -9.24
CA LYS A 217 12.91 4.91 -9.64
C LYS A 217 14.00 5.50 -8.71
N ALA A 218 13.90 6.77 -8.37
CA ALA A 218 14.84 7.43 -7.46
C ALA A 218 14.80 6.81 -6.05
N THR A 219 13.60 6.47 -5.58
CA THR A 219 13.42 5.80 -4.28
C THR A 219 14.02 4.40 -4.29
N ILE A 220 13.82 3.60 -5.35
CA ILE A 220 14.44 2.28 -5.50
C ILE A 220 15.98 2.39 -5.43
N ASN A 221 16.58 3.33 -6.14
CA ASN A 221 18.03 3.55 -6.09
C ASN A 221 18.52 3.87 -4.66
N THR A 222 17.77 4.69 -3.92
CA THR A 222 18.09 5.02 -2.52
C THR A 222 17.98 3.79 -1.62
N LEU A 223 16.94 2.97 -1.81
CA LEU A 223 16.72 1.75 -1.03
C LEU A 223 17.83 0.73 -1.29
N VAL A 224 18.16 0.47 -2.56
CA VAL A 224 19.25 -0.45 -2.92
C VAL A 224 20.55 -0.01 -2.25
N LYS A 225 20.92 1.26 -2.33
CA LYS A 225 22.11 1.79 -1.67
C LYS A 225 22.08 1.57 -0.16
N ALA A 226 20.97 1.94 0.51
CA ALA A 226 20.85 1.83 1.96
C ALA A 226 20.96 0.38 2.47
N TYR A 227 20.39 -0.58 1.74
CA TYR A 227 20.41 -2.01 2.14
C TYR A 227 21.64 -2.77 1.64
N SER A 228 22.44 -2.21 0.71
CA SER A 228 23.71 -2.80 0.30
C SER A 228 24.88 -2.38 1.18
N GLU A 229 24.74 -1.28 1.93
CA GLU A 229 25.76 -0.76 2.84
C GLU A 229 25.54 -1.21 4.30
N ALA A 230 24.44 -1.91 4.61
CA ALA A 230 24.07 -2.41 5.94
C ALA A 230 24.58 -3.84 6.16
#